data_f9037b14a586ead0be998674d8e131bf
#
_entry.id   f9037b14a586ead0be998674d8e131bf
#
_cell.length_a   1.000
_cell.length_b   1.000
_cell.length_c   1.000
_cell.angle_alpha   90.00
_cell.angle_beta   90.00
_cell.angle_gamma   90.00
#
_symmetry.space_group_name_H-M   'P 1'
#
loop_
_entity.id
_entity.type
_entity.pdbx_description
1 polymer ?
#
loop_
_entity_poly.entity_id
_entity_poly.type
_entity_poly.pdbx_seq_one_letter_code
_entity_poly.pdbx_strand_id
1 'polypeptide(L)'
;MLAFVAGLGLSMLSYPVHAAPASGSDTVQGLFDALLVTMKHGRTLGQSGRFAQLAPVIRRSFDTASMARLSVGPTWTGLSEAQRQEVSESIGRYMSAIYADRFDSYEGQKLEVTGEQPVASGVMVKSRIIKANGEPVKVDYMMRRNGEGWLISDVYLDSAISEVATRRSEFAAILKNDGIDGLISALNRKADVLTGTTARSF
;
A
#
# COMPACT_ATOMS: atom_id res chain seq x y z
N MET A 1 -17.77 -61.35 26.07
CA MET A 1 -18.28 -60.09 25.47
C MET A 1 -17.28 -58.98 25.80
N LEU A 2 -16.41 -58.66 24.86
CA LEU A 2 -15.49 -57.52 24.97
C LEU A 2 -16.03 -56.40 24.08
N ALA A 3 -16.32 -55.24 24.67
CA ALA A 3 -16.74 -54.04 23.95
C ALA A 3 -15.50 -53.20 23.63
N PHE A 4 -15.24 -52.97 22.32
CA PHE A 4 -14.20 -52.07 21.82
C PHE A 4 -14.81 -50.67 21.75
N VAL A 5 -14.27 -49.73 22.52
CA VAL A 5 -14.59 -48.28 22.41
C VAL A 5 -13.55 -47.66 21.51
N ALA A 6 -13.94 -47.31 20.29
CA ALA A 6 -13.11 -46.54 19.36
C ALA A 6 -13.20 -45.04 19.70
N GLY A 7 -12.12 -44.48 20.25
CA GLY A 7 -11.99 -43.03 20.47
C GLY A 7 -11.65 -42.30 19.16
N LEU A 8 -12.56 -41.48 18.65
CA LEU A 8 -12.27 -40.53 17.56
C LEU A 8 -11.43 -39.38 18.14
N GLY A 9 -10.17 -39.33 17.82
CA GLY A 9 -9.31 -38.17 18.09
C GLY A 9 -9.60 -37.04 17.08
N LEU A 10 -10.24 -35.97 17.55
CA LEU A 10 -10.46 -34.76 16.77
C LEU A 10 -9.15 -33.94 16.74
N SER A 11 -8.37 -34.08 15.68
CA SER A 11 -7.17 -33.23 15.46
C SER A 11 -7.60 -31.85 15.12
N MET A 12 -7.50 -30.89 16.06
CA MET A 12 -7.67 -29.46 15.83
C MET A 12 -6.49 -28.94 15.01
N LEU A 13 -6.73 -28.61 13.74
CA LEU A 13 -5.79 -27.87 12.90
C LEU A 13 -5.74 -26.43 13.41
N SER A 14 -4.68 -26.08 14.14
CA SER A 14 -4.41 -24.71 14.55
C SER A 14 -3.87 -23.94 13.33
N TYR A 15 -4.69 -23.09 12.73
CA TYR A 15 -4.22 -22.12 11.76
C TYR A 15 -3.40 -21.04 12.48
N PRO A 16 -2.22 -20.65 11.96
CA PRO A 16 -1.46 -19.55 12.56
C PRO A 16 -2.29 -18.27 12.42
N VAL A 17 -2.80 -17.77 13.52
CA VAL A 17 -3.35 -16.41 13.61
C VAL A 17 -2.16 -15.46 13.41
N HIS A 18 -2.08 -14.81 12.26
CA HIS A 18 -1.16 -13.69 12.10
C HIS A 18 -1.62 -12.58 13.05
N ALA A 19 -0.88 -12.40 14.14
CA ALA A 19 -1.10 -11.28 15.04
C ALA A 19 -0.98 -9.96 14.22
N ALA A 20 -1.91 -9.02 14.45
CA ALA A 20 -1.83 -7.70 13.85
C ALA A 20 -0.49 -7.05 14.26
N PRO A 21 0.14 -6.24 13.38
CA PRO A 21 1.39 -5.56 13.69
C PRO A 21 1.28 -4.79 15.00
N ALA A 22 2.20 -5.02 15.92
CA ALA A 22 2.16 -4.43 17.26
C ALA A 22 2.51 -2.92 17.26
N SER A 23 3.23 -2.45 16.21
CA SER A 23 3.66 -1.05 16.07
C SER A 23 3.53 -0.56 14.61
N GLY A 24 3.60 0.75 14.42
CA GLY A 24 3.71 1.35 13.09
C GLY A 24 4.97 0.89 12.36
N SER A 25 6.07 0.74 13.09
CA SER A 25 7.35 0.24 12.58
C SER A 25 7.23 -1.18 12.03
N ASP A 26 6.45 -2.07 12.68
CA ASP A 26 6.25 -3.44 12.19
C ASP A 26 5.50 -3.47 10.85
N THR A 27 4.50 -2.58 10.68
CA THR A 27 3.78 -2.43 9.41
C THR A 27 4.72 -1.98 8.29
N VAL A 28 5.57 -0.97 8.54
CA VAL A 28 6.53 -0.46 7.55
C VAL A 28 7.61 -1.49 7.27
N GLN A 29 8.11 -2.21 8.28
CA GLN A 29 9.08 -3.28 8.08
C GLN A 29 8.50 -4.40 7.22
N GLY A 30 7.27 -4.84 7.47
CA GLY A 30 6.59 -5.84 6.65
C GLY A 30 6.38 -5.39 5.19
N LEU A 31 6.13 -4.08 4.96
CA LEU A 31 6.12 -3.50 3.62
C LEU A 31 7.53 -3.61 2.97
N PHE A 32 8.58 -3.22 3.68
CA PHE A 32 9.96 -3.26 3.19
C PHE A 32 10.44 -4.67 2.85
N ASP A 33 10.11 -5.64 3.70
CA ASP A 33 10.44 -7.04 3.46
C ASP A 33 9.79 -7.56 2.17
N ALA A 34 8.51 -7.23 1.97
CA ALA A 34 7.80 -7.60 0.75
C ALA A 34 8.36 -6.90 -0.51
N LEU A 35 8.75 -5.62 -0.39
CA LEU A 35 9.41 -4.90 -1.48
C LEU A 35 10.74 -5.55 -1.85
N LEU A 36 11.60 -5.86 -0.87
CA LEU A 36 12.90 -6.50 -1.10
C LEU A 36 12.73 -7.89 -1.74
N VAL A 37 11.77 -8.69 -1.27
CA VAL A 37 11.46 -9.99 -1.89
C VAL A 37 11.03 -9.81 -3.35
N THR A 38 10.12 -8.87 -3.61
CA THR A 38 9.64 -8.58 -4.97
C THR A 38 10.76 -8.10 -5.87
N MET A 39 11.62 -7.17 -5.41
CA MET A 39 12.77 -6.66 -6.16
C MET A 39 13.77 -7.76 -6.54
N LYS A 40 14.08 -8.68 -5.62
CA LYS A 40 15.01 -9.81 -5.87
C LYS A 40 14.51 -10.73 -6.99
N HIS A 41 13.22 -10.83 -7.18
CA HIS A 41 12.58 -11.60 -8.25
C HIS A 41 12.03 -10.73 -9.39
N GLY A 42 12.30 -9.43 -9.36
CA GLY A 42 11.62 -8.41 -10.16
C GLY A 42 11.67 -8.65 -11.66
N ARG A 43 12.85 -9.09 -12.19
CA ARG A 43 13.02 -9.40 -13.62
C ARG A 43 12.19 -10.61 -14.05
N THR A 44 12.16 -11.67 -13.23
CA THR A 44 11.41 -12.91 -13.51
C THR A 44 9.91 -12.69 -13.43
N LEU A 45 9.47 -11.88 -12.46
CA LEU A 45 8.06 -11.57 -12.26
C LEU A 45 7.48 -10.68 -13.37
N GLY A 46 8.30 -9.83 -13.96
CA GLY A 46 7.83 -8.77 -14.84
C GLY A 46 6.89 -7.80 -14.09
N GLN A 47 6.35 -6.82 -14.78
CA GLN A 47 5.52 -5.78 -14.18
C GLN A 47 4.23 -6.33 -13.57
N SER A 48 3.51 -7.19 -14.30
CA SER A 48 2.24 -7.77 -13.82
C SER A 48 2.44 -8.71 -12.62
N GLY A 49 3.53 -9.48 -12.61
CA GLY A 49 3.85 -10.36 -11.48
C GLY A 49 4.22 -9.59 -10.22
N ARG A 50 5.01 -8.51 -10.35
CA ARG A 50 5.31 -7.60 -9.23
C ARG A 50 4.05 -6.94 -8.69
N PHE A 51 3.17 -6.47 -9.58
CA PHE A 51 1.87 -5.92 -9.19
C PHE A 51 1.03 -6.94 -8.42
N ALA A 52 0.92 -8.18 -8.91
CA ALA A 52 0.16 -9.23 -8.25
C ALA A 52 0.70 -9.56 -6.84
N GLN A 53 2.01 -9.52 -6.65
CA GLN A 53 2.63 -9.71 -5.33
C GLN A 53 2.43 -8.53 -4.39
N LEU A 54 2.54 -7.30 -4.89
CA LEU A 54 2.49 -6.09 -4.06
C LEU A 54 1.08 -5.60 -3.77
N ALA A 55 0.09 -5.83 -4.62
CA ALA A 55 -1.28 -5.36 -4.41
C ALA A 55 -1.90 -5.82 -3.06
N PRO A 56 -1.79 -7.08 -2.63
CA PRO A 56 -2.25 -7.48 -1.30
C PRO A 56 -1.43 -6.86 -0.16
N VAL A 57 -0.13 -6.58 -0.38
CA VAL A 57 0.73 -5.90 0.61
C VAL A 57 0.27 -4.46 0.79
N ILE A 58 0.10 -3.71 -0.29
CA ILE A 58 -0.39 -2.32 -0.25
C ILE A 58 -1.75 -2.26 0.46
N ARG A 59 -2.68 -3.15 0.12
CA ARG A 59 -4.02 -3.18 0.75
C ARG A 59 -4.00 -3.38 2.26
N ARG A 60 -3.10 -4.21 2.78
CA ARG A 60 -3.00 -4.46 4.23
C ARG A 60 -2.14 -3.44 4.97
N SER A 61 -1.28 -2.69 4.26
CA SER A 61 -0.36 -1.73 4.88
C SER A 61 -0.86 -0.29 4.84
N PHE A 62 -1.71 0.07 3.86
CA PHE A 62 -2.15 1.45 3.62
C PHE A 62 -3.63 1.64 3.92
N ASP A 63 -3.97 2.76 4.56
CA ASP A 63 -5.35 3.25 4.72
C ASP A 63 -5.77 4.02 3.46
N THR A 64 -6.07 3.28 2.39
CA THR A 64 -6.44 3.87 1.10
C THR A 64 -7.72 4.68 1.17
N ALA A 65 -8.64 4.36 2.09
CA ALA A 65 -9.87 5.12 2.30
C ALA A 65 -9.58 6.51 2.88
N SER A 66 -8.73 6.60 3.91
CA SER A 66 -8.30 7.88 4.46
C SER A 66 -7.48 8.70 3.46
N MET A 67 -6.58 8.05 2.71
CA MET A 67 -5.79 8.69 1.66
C MET A 67 -6.68 9.23 0.55
N ALA A 68 -7.69 8.48 0.11
CA ALA A 68 -8.69 8.92 -0.86
C ALA A 68 -9.47 10.14 -0.37
N ARG A 69 -10.00 10.07 0.85
CA ARG A 69 -10.72 11.18 1.46
C ARG A 69 -9.90 12.47 1.50
N LEU A 70 -8.64 12.38 1.88
CA LEU A 70 -7.74 13.53 1.97
C LEU A 70 -7.35 14.08 0.59
N SER A 71 -7.08 13.19 -0.37
CA SER A 71 -6.68 13.57 -1.73
C SER A 71 -7.84 14.13 -2.56
N VAL A 72 -9.05 13.60 -2.41
CA VAL A 72 -10.27 14.14 -3.05
C VAL A 72 -10.70 15.47 -2.41
N GLY A 73 -10.45 15.63 -1.10
CA GLY A 73 -10.71 16.86 -0.39
C GLY A 73 -12.20 17.19 -0.24
N PRO A 74 -12.62 18.47 -0.45
CA PRO A 74 -14.01 18.90 -0.20
C PRO A 74 -15.06 18.14 -1.00
N THR A 75 -14.73 17.64 -2.20
CA THR A 75 -15.64 16.86 -3.04
C THR A 75 -16.11 15.57 -2.35
N TRP A 76 -15.30 15.02 -1.44
CA TRP A 76 -15.58 13.78 -0.71
C TRP A 76 -16.93 13.78 0.01
N THR A 77 -17.33 14.92 0.58
CA THR A 77 -18.56 15.01 1.38
C THR A 77 -19.83 14.77 0.54
N GLY A 78 -19.80 15.10 -0.73
CA GLY A 78 -20.91 14.92 -1.67
C GLY A 78 -20.95 13.56 -2.37
N LEU A 79 -19.95 12.69 -2.15
CA LEU A 79 -19.89 11.39 -2.80
C LEU A 79 -20.82 10.38 -2.13
N SER A 80 -21.44 9.50 -2.94
CA SER A 80 -22.11 8.30 -2.47
C SER A 80 -21.11 7.32 -1.86
N GLU A 81 -21.60 6.37 -1.05
CA GLU A 81 -20.75 5.33 -0.47
C GLU A 81 -20.06 4.48 -1.54
N ALA A 82 -20.79 4.14 -2.63
CA ALA A 82 -20.22 3.42 -3.77
C ALA A 82 -19.04 4.20 -4.41
N GLN A 83 -19.21 5.50 -4.63
CA GLN A 83 -18.13 6.34 -5.19
C GLN A 83 -16.93 6.46 -4.24
N ARG A 84 -17.16 6.56 -2.92
CA ARG A 84 -16.09 6.56 -1.92
C ARG A 84 -15.30 5.26 -1.94
N GLN A 85 -16.01 4.12 -2.01
CA GLN A 85 -15.37 2.82 -2.12
C GLN A 85 -14.57 2.71 -3.42
N GLU A 86 -15.18 3.03 -4.56
CA GLU A 86 -14.56 2.90 -5.88
C GLU A 86 -13.30 3.76 -6.04
N VAL A 87 -13.33 5.02 -5.59
CA VAL A 87 -12.13 5.88 -5.63
C VAL A 87 -11.04 5.39 -4.69
N SER A 88 -11.39 4.83 -3.52
CA SER A 88 -10.43 4.25 -2.58
C SER A 88 -9.74 3.01 -3.17
N GLU A 89 -10.50 2.15 -3.84
CA GLU A 89 -9.99 0.96 -4.55
C GLU A 89 -9.10 1.37 -5.73
N SER A 90 -9.51 2.37 -6.51
CA SER A 90 -8.74 2.89 -7.65
C SER A 90 -7.42 3.52 -7.21
N ILE A 91 -7.38 4.24 -6.09
CA ILE A 91 -6.15 4.75 -5.49
C ILE A 91 -5.26 3.59 -5.05
N GLY A 92 -5.79 2.59 -4.34
CA GLY A 92 -5.02 1.42 -3.91
C GLY A 92 -4.44 0.64 -5.09
N ARG A 93 -5.21 0.49 -6.17
CA ARG A 93 -4.75 -0.15 -7.41
C ARG A 93 -3.63 0.65 -8.08
N TYR A 94 -3.80 1.95 -8.22
CA TYR A 94 -2.80 2.84 -8.81
C TYR A 94 -1.52 2.87 -7.97
N MET A 95 -1.62 2.95 -6.64
CA MET A 95 -0.46 2.83 -5.74
C MET A 95 0.27 1.51 -5.94
N SER A 96 -0.45 0.39 -6.00
CA SER A 96 0.15 -0.92 -6.23
C SER A 96 0.92 -0.98 -7.55
N ALA A 97 0.39 -0.35 -8.60
CA ALA A 97 1.06 -0.25 -9.90
C ALA A 97 2.33 0.61 -9.84
N ILE A 98 2.29 1.76 -9.12
CA ILE A 98 3.47 2.62 -8.90
C ILE A 98 4.55 1.86 -8.10
N TYR A 99 4.18 1.15 -7.04
CA TYR A 99 5.16 0.38 -6.26
C TYR A 99 5.78 -0.74 -7.10
N ALA A 100 4.99 -1.44 -7.91
CA ALA A 100 5.49 -2.47 -8.81
C ALA A 100 6.42 -1.91 -9.91
N ASP A 101 6.21 -0.68 -10.33
CA ASP A 101 7.05 0.02 -11.31
C ASP A 101 8.37 0.50 -10.70
N ARG A 102 8.30 1.15 -9.53
CA ARG A 102 9.47 1.74 -8.87
C ARG A 102 10.40 0.72 -8.21
N PHE A 103 9.85 -0.41 -7.74
CA PHE A 103 10.61 -1.47 -7.06
C PHE A 103 10.75 -2.69 -7.98
N ASP A 104 11.40 -2.48 -9.14
CA ASP A 104 11.46 -3.42 -10.26
C ASP A 104 12.64 -4.39 -10.20
N SER A 105 13.75 -4.00 -9.56
CA SER A 105 14.99 -4.79 -9.52
C SER A 105 15.78 -4.53 -8.24
N TYR A 106 16.56 -5.54 -7.84
CA TYR A 106 17.45 -5.46 -6.69
C TYR A 106 18.91 -5.39 -7.13
N GLU A 107 19.60 -4.32 -6.73
CA GLU A 107 21.01 -4.06 -7.04
C GLU A 107 21.82 -3.75 -5.77
N GLY A 108 21.34 -4.23 -4.60
CA GLY A 108 21.99 -3.99 -3.31
C GLY A 108 21.36 -2.89 -2.46
N GLN A 109 20.17 -2.37 -2.85
CA GLN A 109 19.43 -1.39 -2.05
C GLN A 109 19.13 -1.93 -0.66
N LYS A 110 19.09 -1.01 0.34
CA LYS A 110 18.65 -1.34 1.69
C LYS A 110 17.45 -0.46 2.05
N LEU A 111 16.44 -1.06 2.66
CA LEU A 111 15.26 -0.39 3.18
C LEU A 111 15.30 -0.54 4.70
N GLU A 112 15.41 0.57 5.43
CA GLU A 112 15.68 0.55 6.86
C GLU A 112 14.66 1.42 7.61
N VAL A 113 13.97 0.85 8.57
CA VAL A 113 13.24 1.61 9.60
C VAL A 113 14.26 2.12 10.60
N THR A 114 14.27 3.43 10.87
CA THR A 114 15.26 4.08 11.74
C THR A 114 14.68 4.52 13.08
N GLY A 115 13.36 4.52 13.23
CA GLY A 115 12.68 4.84 14.48
C GLY A 115 11.21 5.14 14.30
N GLU A 116 10.53 5.34 15.41
CA GLU A 116 9.12 5.71 15.49
C GLU A 116 8.98 6.82 16.53
N GLN A 117 8.17 7.83 16.22
CA GLN A 117 7.90 8.94 17.14
C GLN A 117 6.40 9.24 17.18
N PRO A 118 5.82 9.47 18.37
CA PRO A 118 4.45 9.92 18.48
C PRO A 118 4.25 11.30 17.83
N VAL A 119 3.09 11.49 17.20
CA VAL A 119 2.61 12.78 16.68
C VAL A 119 1.15 12.95 17.02
N ALA A 120 0.60 14.16 16.89
CA ALA A 120 -0.78 14.47 17.32
C ALA A 120 -1.86 13.54 16.70
N SER A 121 -1.64 13.02 15.49
CA SER A 121 -2.62 12.21 14.75
C SER A 121 -2.27 10.72 14.65
N GLY A 122 -1.25 10.25 15.39
CA GLY A 122 -0.79 8.85 15.32
C GLY A 122 0.69 8.71 15.65
N VAL A 123 1.42 8.01 14.80
CA VAL A 123 2.89 7.92 14.90
C VAL A 123 3.53 8.18 13.53
N MET A 124 4.73 8.75 13.56
CA MET A 124 5.57 8.90 12.37
C MET A 124 6.68 7.86 12.43
N VAL A 125 6.67 6.93 11.51
CA VAL A 125 7.76 5.96 11.32
C VAL A 125 8.81 6.60 10.42
N LYS A 126 10.01 6.74 10.97
CA LYS A 126 11.18 7.25 10.25
C LYS A 126 11.86 6.13 9.53
N SER A 127 12.22 6.35 8.28
CA SER A 127 12.92 5.35 7.49
C SER A 127 13.82 5.96 6.42
N ARG A 128 14.61 5.11 5.78
CA ARG A 128 15.44 5.49 4.64
C ARG A 128 15.58 4.33 3.66
N ILE A 129 15.69 4.69 2.39
CA ILE A 129 16.07 3.79 1.31
C ILE A 129 17.49 4.15 0.93
N ILE A 130 18.43 3.21 1.09
CA ILE A 130 19.80 3.36 0.62
C ILE A 130 19.87 2.77 -0.77
N LYS A 131 20.12 3.62 -1.77
CA LYS A 131 20.26 3.21 -3.17
C LYS A 131 21.50 2.32 -3.37
N ALA A 132 21.61 1.64 -4.49
CA ALA A 132 22.77 0.80 -4.82
C ALA A 132 24.10 1.58 -4.83
N ASN A 133 24.07 2.88 -5.14
CA ASN A 133 25.23 3.77 -5.08
C ASN A 133 25.59 4.27 -3.67
N GLY A 134 24.83 3.84 -2.64
CA GLY A 134 25.03 4.25 -1.25
C GLY A 134 24.30 5.53 -0.84
N GLU A 135 23.63 6.24 -1.77
CA GLU A 135 22.90 7.47 -1.47
C GLU A 135 21.61 7.18 -0.68
N PRO A 136 21.40 7.80 0.51
CA PRO A 136 20.18 7.63 1.27
C PRO A 136 19.07 8.57 0.79
N VAL A 137 17.86 8.05 0.69
CA VAL A 137 16.62 8.81 0.50
C VAL A 137 15.76 8.63 1.74
N LYS A 138 15.35 9.71 2.37
CA LYS A 138 14.46 9.69 3.53
C LYS A 138 13.02 9.48 3.06
N VAL A 139 12.35 8.51 3.67
CA VAL A 139 10.94 8.21 3.40
C VAL A 139 10.26 7.96 4.75
N ASP A 140 9.47 8.92 5.20
CA ASP A 140 8.77 8.80 6.48
C ASP A 140 7.31 8.40 6.24
N TYR A 141 6.75 7.61 7.16
CA TYR A 141 5.39 7.09 7.04
C TYR A 141 4.53 7.61 8.20
N MET A 142 3.47 8.35 7.87
CA MET A 142 2.44 8.70 8.84
C MET A 142 1.52 7.51 9.06
N MET A 143 1.43 7.04 10.29
CA MET A 143 0.63 5.89 10.68
C MET A 143 -0.58 6.31 11.48
N ARG A 144 -1.71 5.64 11.26
CA ARG A 144 -2.93 5.78 12.05
C ARG A 144 -3.39 4.43 12.59
N ARG A 145 -4.00 4.44 13.76
CA ARG A 145 -4.64 3.25 14.32
C ARG A 145 -5.84 2.84 13.47
N ASN A 146 -5.93 1.53 13.22
CA ASN A 146 -7.09 0.89 12.61
C ASN A 146 -7.39 -0.41 13.38
N GLY A 147 -8.36 -0.34 14.28
CA GLY A 147 -8.56 -1.42 15.24
C GLY A 147 -7.32 -1.63 16.12
N GLU A 148 -6.81 -2.85 16.19
CA GLU A 148 -5.62 -3.19 16.96
C GLU A 148 -4.31 -2.95 16.20
N GLY A 149 -4.38 -2.65 14.88
CA GLY A 149 -3.22 -2.49 14.01
C GLY A 149 -2.91 -1.02 13.66
N TRP A 150 -1.92 -0.86 12.81
CA TRP A 150 -1.48 0.42 12.25
C TRP A 150 -1.51 0.37 10.73
N LEU A 151 -2.03 1.43 10.11
CA LEU A 151 -2.03 1.62 8.66
C LEU A 151 -1.32 2.92 8.28
N ILE A 152 -0.64 2.90 7.14
CA ILE A 152 -0.01 4.07 6.55
C ILE A 152 -1.10 4.98 5.96
N SER A 153 -1.20 6.20 6.47
CA SER A 153 -2.17 7.21 6.01
C SER A 153 -1.55 8.31 5.14
N ASP A 154 -0.22 8.44 5.14
CA ASP A 154 0.54 9.32 4.25
C ASP A 154 2.00 8.89 4.16
N VAL A 155 2.69 9.29 3.12
CA VAL A 155 4.13 9.08 2.90
C VAL A 155 4.79 10.44 2.69
N TYR A 156 5.90 10.68 3.37
CA TYR A 156 6.65 11.91 3.29
C TYR A 156 8.02 11.66 2.64
N LEU A 157 8.24 12.23 1.48
CA LEU A 157 9.54 12.21 0.81
C LEU A 157 10.41 13.35 1.38
N ASP A 158 11.68 13.04 1.63
CA ASP A 158 12.65 13.94 2.26
C ASP A 158 12.13 14.57 3.57
N SER A 159 11.27 13.85 4.28
CA SER A 159 10.62 14.25 5.55
C SER A 159 9.72 15.51 5.45
N ALA A 160 9.44 16.02 4.27
CA ALA A 160 8.72 17.28 4.07
C ALA A 160 7.57 17.21 3.03
N ILE A 161 7.70 16.40 1.98
CA ILE A 161 6.76 16.38 0.87
C ILE A 161 5.73 15.26 1.09
N SER A 162 4.51 15.63 1.46
CA SER A 162 3.38 14.71 1.60
C SER A 162 2.90 14.24 0.23
N GLU A 163 2.87 12.93 0.04
CA GLU A 163 2.31 12.31 -1.18
C GLU A 163 0.80 12.56 -1.27
N VAL A 164 0.06 12.52 -0.17
CA VAL A 164 -1.39 12.83 -0.16
C VAL A 164 -1.65 14.27 -0.58
N ALA A 165 -0.86 15.24 -0.09
CA ALA A 165 -0.99 16.63 -0.49
C ALA A 165 -0.63 16.85 -1.96
N THR A 166 0.40 16.17 -2.46
CA THR A 166 0.78 16.19 -3.88
C THR A 166 -0.35 15.65 -4.74
N ARG A 167 -0.92 14.49 -4.38
CA ARG A 167 -2.06 13.90 -5.09
C ARG A 167 -3.29 14.78 -5.08
N ARG A 168 -3.56 15.45 -3.95
CA ARG A 168 -4.67 16.42 -3.87
C ARG A 168 -4.53 17.53 -4.89
N SER A 169 -3.32 18.06 -5.06
CA SER A 169 -3.04 19.10 -6.07
C SER A 169 -3.23 18.56 -7.50
N GLU A 170 -2.72 17.36 -7.78
CA GLU A 170 -2.87 16.72 -9.09
C GLU A 170 -4.34 16.40 -9.43
N PHE A 171 -5.12 15.94 -8.45
CA PHE A 171 -6.51 15.52 -8.64
C PHE A 171 -7.46 16.72 -8.79
N ALA A 172 -7.09 17.90 -8.28
CA ALA A 172 -7.96 19.09 -8.27
C ALA A 172 -8.44 19.48 -9.66
N ALA A 173 -7.57 19.43 -10.67
CA ALA A 173 -7.93 19.76 -12.05
C ALA A 173 -8.90 18.74 -12.66
N ILE A 174 -8.67 17.45 -12.43
CA ILE A 174 -9.53 16.37 -12.92
C ILE A 174 -10.90 16.43 -12.25
N LEU A 175 -10.93 16.60 -10.92
CA LEU A 175 -12.18 16.71 -10.16
C LEU A 175 -13.02 17.90 -10.60
N LYS A 176 -12.37 19.04 -10.94
CA LYS A 176 -13.07 20.23 -11.42
C LYS A 176 -13.69 20.04 -12.81
N ASN A 177 -12.99 19.34 -13.71
CA ASN A 177 -13.39 19.22 -15.12
C ASN A 177 -14.27 18.00 -15.37
N ASP A 178 -13.92 16.86 -14.78
CA ASP A 178 -14.48 15.55 -15.11
C ASP A 178 -15.18 14.86 -13.91
N GLY A 179 -15.16 15.50 -12.73
CA GLY A 179 -15.76 14.96 -11.51
C GLY A 179 -15.05 13.72 -10.97
N ILE A 180 -15.73 13.02 -10.06
CA ILE A 180 -15.15 11.83 -9.38
C ILE A 180 -15.01 10.65 -10.35
N ASP A 181 -15.95 10.45 -11.25
CA ASP A 181 -15.91 9.33 -12.22
C ASP A 181 -14.75 9.52 -13.22
N GLY A 182 -14.46 10.77 -13.59
CA GLY A 182 -13.28 11.13 -14.37
C GLY A 182 -11.98 10.82 -13.64
N LEU A 183 -11.91 11.10 -12.33
CA LEU A 183 -10.74 10.76 -11.51
C LEU A 183 -10.55 9.24 -11.40
N ILE A 184 -11.60 8.48 -11.09
CA ILE A 184 -11.59 7.02 -11.03
C ILE A 184 -11.08 6.43 -12.34
N SER A 185 -11.65 6.88 -13.47
CA SER A 185 -11.23 6.45 -14.81
C SER A 185 -9.77 6.77 -15.10
N ALA A 186 -9.29 7.97 -14.72
CA ALA A 186 -7.89 8.37 -14.90
C ALA A 186 -6.93 7.53 -14.07
N LEU A 187 -7.25 7.23 -12.81
CA LEU A 187 -6.44 6.38 -11.93
C LEU A 187 -6.34 4.96 -12.47
N ASN A 188 -7.47 4.39 -12.91
CA ASN A 188 -7.49 3.05 -13.47
C ASN A 188 -6.68 2.96 -14.77
N ARG A 189 -6.84 3.93 -15.71
CA ARG A 189 -6.01 3.99 -16.93
C ARG A 189 -4.52 4.09 -16.61
N LYS A 190 -4.11 4.93 -15.63
CA LYS A 190 -2.71 5.02 -15.21
C LYS A 190 -2.19 3.70 -14.65
N ALA A 191 -3.00 2.99 -13.86
CA ALA A 191 -2.64 1.67 -13.36
C ALA A 191 -2.51 0.64 -14.51
N ASP A 192 -3.41 0.66 -15.49
CA ASP A 192 -3.37 -0.22 -16.66
C ASP A 192 -2.11 -0.01 -17.49
N VAL A 193 -1.74 1.25 -17.74
CA VAL A 193 -0.49 1.59 -18.45
C VAL A 193 0.72 1.05 -17.71
N LEU A 194 0.80 1.29 -16.39
CA LEU A 194 1.92 0.81 -15.57
C LEU A 194 2.00 -0.71 -15.50
N THR A 195 0.87 -1.41 -15.47
CA THR A 195 0.84 -2.88 -15.37
C THR A 195 0.93 -3.59 -16.73
N GLY A 196 0.90 -2.83 -17.82
CA GLY A 196 0.88 -3.40 -19.18
C GLY A 196 -0.45 -4.10 -19.51
N THR A 197 -1.52 -3.81 -18.76
CA THR A 197 -2.83 -4.42 -18.95
C THR A 197 -3.63 -3.74 -20.06
N THR A 198 -3.19 -2.58 -20.54
CA THR A 198 -3.79 -1.92 -21.71
C THR A 198 -3.63 -2.86 -22.89
N ALA A 199 -4.71 -3.45 -23.37
CA ALA A 199 -4.70 -4.23 -24.61
C ALA A 199 -3.98 -3.40 -25.68
N ARG A 200 -2.92 -3.96 -26.27
CA ARG A 200 -2.36 -3.43 -27.50
C ARG A 200 -3.49 -3.59 -28.54
N SER A 201 -4.21 -2.50 -28.76
CA SER A 201 -5.08 -2.38 -29.93
C SER A 201 -4.15 -2.40 -31.14
N PHE A 202 -4.07 -3.56 -31.80
CA PHE A 202 -3.49 -3.69 -33.13
C PHE A 202 -4.50 -3.24 -34.16
#